data_faff1aba6e0c11c6c75b2093b1bab0a8
#
_entry.id   faff1aba6e0c11c6c75b2093b1bab0a8
#
_cell.length_a   1.000
_cell.length_b   1.000
_cell.length_c   1.000
_cell.angle_alpha   90.00
_cell.angle_beta   90.00
_cell.angle_gamma   90.00
#
_symmetry.space_group_name_H-M   'P 1'
#
loop_
_entity.id
_entity.type
_entity.pdbx_description
1 polymer ?
#
loop_
_entity_poly.entity_id
_entity_poly.type
_entity_poly.pdbx_seq_one_letter_code
_entity_poly.pdbx_strand_id
1 'polypeptide(L)'
;MSGLDKSQDNASLRSDVRRLGELLGQSLARQDGEALLNLVELVRKSVREGNGEDLLKSISTADSVKLVRAFNVYFNLANVAEQVHRSRVLADERNNGGSWLSRAVDHILEAKKSGHDFSDEQLRKWLEDFQVRPVFTAHPTEAARRSVLSKLSTISELLDQTESPAQERRLAEAVDLLWQTDELRLGRPEPLDEAINALYYLDDLFRLTIPEVLDDFARELKRLGIKLPPTATPFTLVLGLAGTVMAIQT
;
A
#
# COMPACT_ATOMS: atom_id res chain seq x y z
N MET A 1 -18.74 -1.91 -16.03
CA MET A 1 -17.63 -2.87 -15.79
C MET A 1 -18.21 -4.27 -15.78
N SER A 2 -17.87 -5.12 -16.75
CA SER A 2 -18.45 -6.45 -16.91
C SER A 2 -17.81 -7.44 -15.92
N GLY A 3 -18.57 -8.46 -15.48
CA GLY A 3 -18.12 -9.43 -14.48
C GLY A 3 -16.94 -10.34 -14.89
N LEU A 4 -16.50 -10.29 -16.14
CA LEU A 4 -15.34 -11.03 -16.68
C LEU A 4 -14.00 -10.38 -16.26
N ASP A 5 -13.99 -9.08 -16.08
CA ASP A 5 -12.78 -8.30 -15.74
C ASP A 5 -12.33 -8.58 -14.29
N LYS A 6 -13.27 -8.64 -13.34
CA LYS A 6 -12.96 -8.94 -11.94
C LYS A 6 -12.38 -10.32 -11.67
N SER A 7 -12.63 -11.30 -12.53
CA SER A 7 -12.12 -12.67 -12.33
C SER A 7 -10.68 -12.83 -12.78
N GLN A 8 -10.27 -12.13 -13.85
CA GLN A 8 -8.88 -12.08 -14.32
C GLN A 8 -8.00 -11.25 -13.39
N ASP A 9 -8.54 -10.15 -12.89
CA ASP A 9 -7.89 -9.28 -11.92
C ASP A 9 -7.49 -10.06 -10.65
N ASN A 10 -8.41 -10.82 -10.09
CA ASN A 10 -8.16 -11.67 -8.93
C ASN A 10 -7.16 -12.83 -9.20
N ALA A 11 -6.97 -13.24 -10.46
CA ALA A 11 -6.04 -14.31 -10.79
C ALA A 11 -4.58 -13.86 -10.67
N SER A 12 -4.26 -12.64 -11.13
CA SER A 12 -2.92 -12.04 -11.01
C SER A 12 -2.53 -11.87 -9.53
N LEU A 13 -3.41 -11.27 -8.73
CA LEU A 13 -3.17 -11.12 -7.27
C LEU A 13 -2.92 -12.46 -6.59
N ARG A 14 -3.73 -13.49 -6.90
CA ARG A 14 -3.53 -14.83 -6.32
C ARG A 14 -2.21 -15.46 -6.74
N SER A 15 -1.75 -15.18 -7.97
CA SER A 15 -0.45 -15.63 -8.47
C SER A 15 0.68 -15.00 -7.67
N ASP A 16 0.66 -13.67 -7.49
CA ASP A 16 1.66 -12.94 -6.73
C ASP A 16 1.71 -13.37 -5.26
N VAL A 17 0.55 -13.51 -4.60
CA VAL A 17 0.48 -14.01 -3.21
C VAL A 17 1.04 -15.43 -3.09
N ARG A 18 0.72 -16.31 -4.05
CA ARG A 18 1.25 -17.69 -4.06
C ARG A 18 2.76 -17.67 -4.23
N ARG A 19 3.29 -16.92 -5.20
CA ARG A 19 4.71 -16.80 -5.47
C ARG A 19 5.49 -16.31 -4.24
N LEU A 20 5.03 -15.25 -3.59
CA LEU A 20 5.66 -14.74 -2.36
C LEU A 20 5.55 -15.73 -1.21
N GLY A 21 4.44 -16.46 -1.09
CA GLY A 21 4.25 -17.52 -0.11
C GLY A 21 5.21 -18.71 -0.34
N GLU A 22 5.44 -19.11 -1.60
CA GLU A 22 6.41 -20.15 -1.96
C GLU A 22 7.85 -19.74 -1.64
N LEU A 23 8.24 -18.50 -1.93
CA LEU A 23 9.54 -17.94 -1.58
C LEU A 23 9.75 -17.88 -0.05
N LEU A 24 8.72 -17.48 0.70
CA LEU A 24 8.77 -17.53 2.16
C LEU A 24 8.91 -18.96 2.66
N GLY A 25 8.16 -19.93 2.13
CA GLY A 25 8.28 -21.34 2.49
C GLY A 25 9.70 -21.86 2.27
N GLN A 26 10.31 -21.54 1.13
CA GLN A 26 11.72 -21.89 0.85
C GLN A 26 12.69 -21.21 1.83
N SER A 27 12.41 -19.97 2.22
CA SER A 27 13.20 -19.26 3.23
C SER A 27 13.13 -19.94 4.59
N LEU A 28 11.92 -20.29 5.05
CA LEU A 28 11.69 -21.03 6.30
C LEU A 28 12.48 -22.35 6.33
N ALA A 29 12.39 -23.12 5.25
CA ALA A 29 13.10 -24.41 5.15
C ALA A 29 14.62 -24.24 5.21
N ARG A 30 15.18 -23.22 4.52
CA ARG A 30 16.62 -22.95 4.51
C ARG A 30 17.15 -22.44 5.84
N GLN A 31 16.40 -21.56 6.52
CA GLN A 31 16.88 -20.80 7.68
C GLN A 31 16.57 -21.49 9.00
N ASP A 32 15.40 -22.08 9.15
CA ASP A 32 14.91 -22.72 10.38
C ASP A 32 14.66 -24.22 10.26
N GLY A 33 14.77 -24.75 9.04
CA GLY A 33 14.62 -26.18 8.75
C GLY A 33 13.20 -26.58 8.33
N GLU A 34 13.10 -27.74 7.69
CA GLU A 34 11.85 -28.32 7.18
C GLU A 34 10.79 -28.52 8.27
N ALA A 35 11.20 -28.68 9.54
CA ALA A 35 10.27 -28.87 10.65
C ALA A 35 9.36 -27.65 10.84
N LEU A 36 9.90 -26.42 10.72
CA LEU A 36 9.09 -25.21 10.82
C LEU A 36 8.13 -25.06 9.63
N LEU A 37 8.60 -25.32 8.42
CA LEU A 37 7.74 -25.28 7.23
C LEU A 37 6.58 -26.27 7.35
N ASN A 38 6.87 -27.52 7.77
CA ASN A 38 5.86 -28.55 7.99
C ASN A 38 4.83 -28.14 9.06
N LEU A 39 5.29 -27.51 10.14
CA LEU A 39 4.41 -26.99 11.20
C LEU A 39 3.49 -25.88 10.66
N VAL A 40 4.01 -24.93 9.88
CA VAL A 40 3.22 -23.87 9.25
C VAL A 40 2.14 -24.46 8.36
N GLU A 41 2.50 -25.42 7.49
CA GLU A 41 1.55 -26.06 6.59
C GLU A 41 0.52 -26.91 7.33
N LEU A 42 0.92 -27.61 8.39
CA LEU A 42 0.01 -28.37 9.24
C LEU A 42 -1.02 -27.47 9.90
N VAL A 43 -0.59 -26.36 10.51
CA VAL A 43 -1.50 -25.37 11.15
C VAL A 43 -2.43 -24.77 10.12
N ARG A 44 -1.90 -24.32 8.95
CA ARG A 44 -2.69 -23.76 7.85
C ARG A 44 -3.80 -24.70 7.39
N LYS A 45 -3.49 -25.99 7.28
CA LYS A 45 -4.44 -27.04 6.89
C LYS A 45 -5.48 -27.28 7.98
N SER A 46 -5.05 -27.47 9.23
CA SER A 46 -5.92 -27.76 10.37
C SER A 46 -6.92 -26.62 10.66
N VAL A 47 -6.46 -25.36 10.55
CA VAL A 47 -7.36 -24.19 10.71
C VAL A 47 -8.40 -24.14 9.60
N ARG A 48 -8.02 -24.46 8.36
CA ARG A 48 -8.98 -24.54 7.23
C ARG A 48 -10.02 -25.62 7.41
N GLU A 49 -9.65 -26.75 8.02
CA GLU A 49 -10.51 -27.88 8.32
C GLU A 49 -11.36 -27.68 9.60
N GLY A 50 -11.15 -26.58 10.33
CA GLY A 50 -11.90 -26.20 11.53
C GLY A 50 -11.45 -26.93 12.82
N ASN A 51 -10.30 -27.63 12.82
CA ASN A 51 -9.78 -28.39 13.94
C ASN A 51 -8.41 -27.89 14.43
N GLY A 52 -8.06 -26.63 14.14
CA GLY A 52 -6.75 -26.07 14.48
C GLY A 52 -6.55 -25.76 15.97
N GLU A 53 -7.61 -25.65 16.79
CA GLU A 53 -7.49 -25.21 18.19
C GLU A 53 -6.70 -26.18 19.06
N ASP A 54 -6.95 -27.46 18.95
CA ASP A 54 -6.25 -28.48 19.75
C ASP A 54 -4.79 -28.61 19.33
N LEU A 55 -4.52 -28.48 18.03
CA LEU A 55 -3.16 -28.44 17.52
C LEU A 55 -2.40 -27.24 18.10
N LEU A 56 -2.98 -26.03 18.07
CA LEU A 56 -2.35 -24.82 18.58
C LEU A 56 -2.05 -24.92 20.07
N LYS A 57 -2.92 -25.55 20.88
CA LYS A 57 -2.68 -25.80 22.31
C LYS A 57 -1.51 -26.74 22.59
N SER A 58 -1.19 -27.61 21.63
CA SER A 58 -0.12 -28.62 21.78
C SER A 58 1.28 -28.11 21.38
N ILE A 59 1.36 -26.94 20.70
CA ILE A 59 2.61 -26.38 20.20
C ILE A 59 3.42 -25.78 21.35
N SER A 60 4.75 -25.99 21.34
CA SER A 60 5.64 -25.36 22.32
C SER A 60 5.65 -23.84 22.18
N THR A 61 5.96 -23.12 23.28
CA THR A 61 6.07 -21.65 23.22
C THR A 61 7.11 -21.18 22.20
N ALA A 62 8.24 -21.88 22.08
CA ALA A 62 9.30 -21.55 21.14
C ALA A 62 8.81 -21.68 19.67
N ASP A 63 8.10 -22.76 19.37
CA ASP A 63 7.55 -22.98 18.04
C ASP A 63 6.38 -22.04 17.75
N SER A 64 5.58 -21.69 18.77
CA SER A 64 4.51 -20.70 18.64
C SER A 64 5.03 -19.32 18.24
N VAL A 65 6.15 -18.87 18.79
CA VAL A 65 6.80 -17.61 18.41
C VAL A 65 7.21 -17.63 16.94
N LYS A 66 7.87 -18.70 16.49
CA LYS A 66 8.26 -18.86 15.09
C LYS A 66 7.06 -18.93 14.17
N LEU A 67 6.01 -19.63 14.57
CA LEU A 67 4.78 -19.76 13.82
C LEU A 67 4.07 -18.40 13.63
N VAL A 68 3.91 -17.66 14.71
CA VAL A 68 3.31 -16.30 14.67
C VAL A 68 4.11 -15.40 13.75
N ARG A 69 5.45 -15.44 13.84
CA ARG A 69 6.32 -14.68 12.95
C ARG A 69 6.15 -15.07 11.48
N ALA A 70 6.09 -16.37 11.18
CA ALA A 70 5.89 -16.84 9.81
C ALA A 70 4.57 -16.33 9.20
N PHE A 71 3.49 -16.38 9.98
CA PHE A 71 2.20 -15.83 9.54
C PHE A 71 2.23 -14.31 9.39
N ASN A 72 2.88 -13.60 10.29
CA ASN A 72 3.01 -12.14 10.20
C ASN A 72 3.78 -11.73 8.93
N VAL A 73 4.91 -12.37 8.64
CA VAL A 73 5.65 -12.13 7.39
C VAL A 73 4.80 -12.49 6.18
N TYR A 74 4.07 -13.60 6.21
CA TYR A 74 3.15 -13.97 5.12
C TYR A 74 2.08 -12.90 4.88
N PHE A 75 1.45 -12.37 5.92
CA PHE A 75 0.45 -11.30 5.77
C PHE A 75 1.06 -10.01 5.26
N ASN A 76 2.27 -9.65 5.69
CA ASN A 76 2.99 -8.50 5.15
C ASN A 76 3.26 -8.66 3.65
N LEU A 77 3.69 -9.85 3.22
CA LEU A 77 3.91 -10.17 1.81
C LEU A 77 2.60 -10.14 0.99
N ALA A 78 1.51 -10.67 1.55
CA ALA A 78 0.19 -10.62 0.91
C ALA A 78 -0.30 -9.17 0.75
N ASN A 79 -0.09 -8.32 1.75
CA ASN A 79 -0.42 -6.89 1.67
C ASN A 79 0.43 -6.18 0.60
N VAL A 80 1.72 -6.53 0.46
CA VAL A 80 2.56 -6.00 -0.63
C VAL A 80 2.02 -6.41 -1.99
N ALA A 81 1.65 -7.69 -2.17
CA ALA A 81 1.05 -8.16 -3.42
C ALA A 81 -0.25 -7.43 -3.76
N GLU A 82 -1.10 -7.19 -2.76
CA GLU A 82 -2.35 -6.43 -2.93
C GLU A 82 -2.06 -4.97 -3.34
N GLN A 83 -1.10 -4.31 -2.70
CA GLN A 83 -0.71 -2.94 -3.04
C GLN A 83 -0.18 -2.83 -4.47
N VAL A 84 0.73 -3.73 -4.87
CA VAL A 84 1.27 -3.77 -6.24
C VAL A 84 0.17 -4.03 -7.26
N HIS A 85 -0.69 -5.02 -6.99
CA HIS A 85 -1.84 -5.32 -7.85
C HIS A 85 -2.76 -4.10 -8.01
N ARG A 86 -3.10 -3.42 -6.92
CA ARG A 86 -3.93 -2.22 -6.94
C ARG A 86 -3.28 -1.09 -7.74
N SER A 87 -1.96 -0.91 -7.63
CA SER A 87 -1.22 0.08 -8.41
C SER A 87 -1.27 -0.23 -9.90
N ARG A 88 -1.13 -1.51 -10.29
CA ARG A 88 -1.24 -1.95 -11.70
C ARG A 88 -2.64 -1.69 -12.26
N VAL A 89 -3.69 -2.04 -11.51
CA VAL A 89 -5.08 -1.80 -11.91
C VAL A 89 -5.35 -0.31 -12.12
N LEU A 90 -4.88 0.55 -11.21
CA LEU A 90 -5.03 1.99 -11.34
C LEU A 90 -4.24 2.55 -12.54
N ALA A 91 -3.05 2.02 -12.82
CA ALA A 91 -2.26 2.38 -13.99
C ALA A 91 -2.96 1.98 -15.30
N ASP A 92 -3.52 0.77 -15.36
CA ASP A 92 -4.28 0.27 -16.50
C ASP A 92 -5.56 1.08 -16.74
N GLU A 93 -6.31 1.39 -15.67
CA GLU A 93 -7.47 2.27 -15.77
C GLU A 93 -7.10 3.65 -16.29
N ARG A 94 -5.97 4.22 -15.82
CA ARG A 94 -5.45 5.50 -16.28
C ARG A 94 -5.09 5.48 -17.78
N ASN A 95 -4.45 4.41 -18.22
CA ASN A 95 -4.02 4.25 -19.61
C ASN A 95 -5.19 4.01 -20.58
N ASN A 96 -6.22 3.28 -20.17
CA ASN A 96 -7.33 2.86 -21.01
C ASN A 96 -8.56 3.77 -20.96
N GLY A 97 -8.77 4.49 -19.87
CA GLY A 97 -10.00 5.28 -19.63
C GLY A 97 -9.75 6.70 -19.11
N GLY A 98 -8.50 7.12 -19.06
CA GLY A 98 -8.12 8.36 -18.40
C GLY A 98 -8.17 8.28 -16.87
N SER A 99 -7.56 9.26 -16.22
CA SER A 99 -7.56 9.35 -14.76
C SER A 99 -8.98 9.60 -14.21
N TRP A 100 -9.22 9.32 -12.93
CA TRP A 100 -10.47 9.68 -12.26
C TRP A 100 -10.79 11.17 -12.41
N LEU A 101 -9.76 12.00 -12.37
CA LEU A 101 -9.87 13.45 -12.55
C LEU A 101 -10.29 13.80 -13.98
N SER A 102 -9.69 13.16 -15.00
CA SER A 102 -10.08 13.32 -16.40
C SER A 102 -11.56 12.97 -16.61
N ARG A 103 -12.00 11.84 -16.07
CA ARG A 103 -13.42 11.42 -16.13
C ARG A 103 -14.36 12.41 -15.44
N ALA A 104 -13.97 12.94 -14.27
CA ALA A 104 -14.76 13.97 -13.60
C ALA A 104 -14.89 15.24 -14.45
N VAL A 105 -13.81 15.67 -15.10
CA VAL A 105 -13.82 16.81 -16.02
C VAL A 105 -14.68 16.51 -17.25
N ASP A 106 -14.63 15.30 -17.81
CA ASP A 106 -15.48 14.90 -18.92
C ASP A 106 -16.97 14.99 -18.56
N HIS A 107 -17.37 14.52 -17.38
CA HIS A 107 -18.74 14.65 -16.88
C HIS A 107 -19.19 16.11 -16.75
N ILE A 108 -18.31 17.02 -16.26
CA ILE A 108 -18.60 18.46 -16.18
C ILE A 108 -18.79 19.04 -17.59
N LEU A 109 -17.92 18.67 -18.54
CA LEU A 109 -18.01 19.14 -19.94
C LEU A 109 -19.28 18.63 -20.63
N GLU A 110 -19.68 17.40 -20.39
CA GLU A 110 -20.93 16.82 -20.89
C GLU A 110 -22.15 17.52 -20.28
N ALA A 111 -22.13 17.77 -18.98
CA ALA A 111 -23.20 18.50 -18.29
C ALA A 111 -23.35 19.92 -18.85
N LYS A 112 -22.25 20.65 -19.10
CA LYS A 112 -22.28 21.97 -19.78
C LYS A 112 -22.91 21.87 -21.16
N LYS A 113 -22.57 20.85 -21.97
CA LYS A 113 -23.19 20.66 -23.31
C LYS A 113 -24.68 20.35 -23.23
N SER A 114 -25.10 19.68 -22.18
CA SER A 114 -26.53 19.31 -21.93
C SER A 114 -27.37 20.45 -21.35
N GLY A 115 -26.83 21.67 -21.26
CA GLY A 115 -27.56 22.86 -20.80
C GLY A 115 -27.55 23.06 -19.29
N HIS A 116 -26.75 22.30 -18.54
CA HIS A 116 -26.48 22.61 -17.13
C HIS A 116 -25.49 23.77 -17.09
N ASP A 117 -25.97 24.92 -16.68
CA ASP A 117 -25.18 26.15 -16.65
C ASP A 117 -24.38 26.23 -15.32
N PHE A 118 -23.21 25.58 -15.35
CA PHE A 118 -22.19 25.87 -14.32
C PHE A 118 -21.41 27.08 -14.80
N SER A 119 -21.64 28.25 -14.20
CA SER A 119 -20.83 29.40 -14.51
C SER A 119 -19.36 29.14 -14.11
N ASP A 120 -18.44 29.76 -14.87
CA ASP A 120 -17.01 29.64 -14.55
C ASP A 120 -16.70 30.19 -13.14
N GLU A 121 -17.49 31.12 -12.67
CA GLU A 121 -17.40 31.65 -11.30
C GLU A 121 -17.79 30.63 -10.23
N GLN A 122 -18.86 29.86 -10.47
CA GLN A 122 -19.27 28.78 -9.57
C GLN A 122 -18.21 27.67 -9.52
N LEU A 123 -17.66 27.30 -10.66
CA LEU A 123 -16.58 26.30 -10.72
C LEU A 123 -15.33 26.78 -9.98
N ARG A 124 -14.94 28.06 -10.15
CA ARG A 124 -13.82 28.65 -9.40
C ARG A 124 -14.07 28.64 -7.90
N LYS A 125 -15.27 29.02 -7.46
CA LYS A 125 -15.62 28.99 -6.05
C LYS A 125 -15.58 27.59 -5.44
N TRP A 126 -16.07 26.56 -6.15
CA TRP A 126 -15.95 25.18 -5.70
C TRP A 126 -14.49 24.73 -5.59
N LEU A 127 -13.63 25.19 -6.50
CA LEU A 127 -12.20 24.88 -6.47
C LEU A 127 -11.47 25.62 -5.33
N GLU A 128 -11.88 26.83 -4.99
CA GLU A 128 -11.36 27.57 -3.84
C GLU A 128 -11.71 26.89 -2.51
N ASP A 129 -12.88 26.27 -2.43
CA ASP A 129 -13.35 25.53 -1.26
C ASP A 129 -12.87 24.06 -1.25
N PHE A 130 -12.28 23.58 -2.36
CA PHE A 130 -11.83 22.18 -2.49
C PHE A 130 -10.60 21.92 -1.65
N GLN A 131 -10.69 20.98 -0.72
CA GLN A 131 -9.59 20.58 0.13
C GLN A 131 -9.54 19.06 0.26
N VAL A 132 -8.34 18.50 0.12
CA VAL A 132 -8.06 17.10 0.47
C VAL A 132 -7.26 17.10 1.76
N ARG A 133 -7.82 16.54 2.82
CA ARG A 133 -7.21 16.50 4.16
C ARG A 133 -7.02 15.04 4.60
N PRO A 134 -6.03 14.32 4.06
CA PRO A 134 -5.72 13.01 4.59
C PRO A 134 -5.21 13.13 6.03
N VAL A 135 -5.74 12.28 6.90
CA VAL A 135 -5.28 12.20 8.30
C VAL A 135 -4.42 10.97 8.43
N PHE A 136 -3.14 11.17 8.72
CA PHE A 136 -2.22 10.10 9.07
C PHE A 136 -2.27 9.91 10.58
N THR A 137 -2.76 8.76 11.02
CA THR A 137 -2.74 8.40 12.43
C THR A 137 -1.64 7.37 12.65
N ALA A 138 -0.67 7.68 13.51
CA ALA A 138 0.24 6.68 14.00
C ALA A 138 -0.55 5.71 14.90
N HIS A 139 -0.68 4.46 14.48
CA HIS A 139 -1.29 3.45 15.34
C HIS A 139 -0.24 2.95 16.33
N PRO A 140 -0.53 2.87 17.65
CA PRO A 140 0.45 2.40 18.64
C PRO A 140 0.96 0.98 18.37
N THR A 141 0.27 0.22 17.51
CA THR A 141 0.65 -1.13 17.08
C THR A 141 1.58 -1.16 15.87
N GLU A 142 1.81 -0.05 15.18
CA GLU A 142 2.81 0.02 14.10
C GLU A 142 4.23 0.15 14.68
N ALA A 143 4.62 -0.89 15.39
CA ALA A 143 5.98 -1.03 15.92
C ALA A 143 6.97 -1.53 14.86
N ALA A 144 6.57 -1.59 13.59
CA ALA A 144 7.42 -2.09 12.51
C ALA A 144 8.70 -1.26 12.40
N ARG A 145 9.84 -1.95 12.39
CA ARG A 145 11.14 -1.29 12.21
C ARG A 145 11.23 -0.73 10.80
N ARG A 146 11.87 0.43 10.65
CA ARG A 146 12.19 1.00 9.33
C ARG A 146 12.87 -0.01 8.40
N SER A 147 13.73 -0.88 8.96
CA SER A 147 14.38 -1.95 8.20
C SER A 147 13.42 -2.97 7.62
N VAL A 148 12.29 -3.26 8.26
CA VAL A 148 11.23 -4.12 7.73
C VAL A 148 10.51 -3.39 6.60
N LEU A 149 10.08 -2.15 6.82
CA LEU A 149 9.39 -1.32 5.82
C LEU A 149 10.23 -1.12 4.56
N SER A 150 11.53 -0.86 4.70
CA SER A 150 12.45 -0.75 3.56
C SER A 150 12.55 -2.06 2.75
N LYS A 151 12.54 -3.23 3.41
CA LYS A 151 12.54 -4.51 2.71
C LYS A 151 11.22 -4.79 2.01
N LEU A 152 10.10 -4.45 2.63
CA LEU A 152 8.79 -4.57 1.99
C LEU A 152 8.69 -3.65 0.76
N SER A 153 9.24 -2.42 0.81
CA SER A 153 9.37 -1.53 -0.35
C SER A 153 10.18 -2.17 -1.47
N THR A 154 11.36 -2.73 -1.15
CA THR A 154 12.20 -3.45 -2.13
C THR A 154 11.46 -4.64 -2.75
N ILE A 155 10.72 -5.41 -1.95
CA ILE A 155 9.91 -6.53 -2.44
C ILE A 155 8.81 -6.02 -3.39
N SER A 156 8.14 -4.92 -3.03
CA SER A 156 7.12 -4.28 -3.87
C SER A 156 7.69 -3.86 -5.23
N GLU A 157 8.84 -3.18 -5.23
CA GLU A 157 9.52 -2.75 -6.45
C GLU A 157 9.96 -3.92 -7.33
N LEU A 158 10.48 -5.01 -6.72
CA LEU A 158 10.88 -6.21 -7.44
C LEU A 158 9.67 -6.97 -8.00
N LEU A 159 8.57 -7.03 -7.25
CA LEU A 159 7.35 -7.70 -7.69
C LEU A 159 6.71 -7.00 -8.90
N ASP A 160 6.86 -5.67 -8.99
CA ASP A 160 6.33 -4.87 -10.10
C ASP A 160 7.20 -4.90 -11.37
N GLN A 161 8.41 -5.44 -11.30
CA GLN A 161 9.29 -5.59 -12.45
C GLN A 161 8.85 -6.77 -13.33
N THR A 162 9.28 -6.73 -14.61
CA THR A 162 9.11 -7.86 -15.53
C THR A 162 9.82 -9.10 -15.00
N GLU A 163 9.13 -10.22 -15.00
CA GLU A 163 9.68 -11.50 -14.54
C GLU A 163 10.90 -11.92 -15.35
N SER A 164 11.95 -12.24 -14.63
CA SER A 164 13.20 -12.78 -15.18
C SER A 164 13.92 -13.63 -14.12
N PRO A 165 14.81 -14.55 -14.51
CA PRO A 165 15.58 -15.33 -13.55
C PRO A 165 16.43 -14.48 -12.60
N ALA A 166 16.85 -13.30 -13.02
CA ALA A 166 17.58 -12.35 -12.18
C ALA A 166 16.67 -11.66 -11.17
N GLN A 167 15.50 -11.22 -11.60
CA GLN A 167 14.48 -10.62 -10.74
C GLN A 167 14.00 -11.63 -9.69
N GLU A 168 13.76 -12.90 -10.09
CA GLU A 168 13.33 -13.97 -9.19
C GLU A 168 14.33 -14.23 -8.08
N ARG A 169 15.63 -14.29 -8.41
CA ARG A 169 16.70 -14.44 -7.40
C ARG A 169 16.71 -13.27 -6.42
N ARG A 170 16.63 -12.03 -6.91
CA ARG A 170 16.61 -10.84 -6.06
C ARG A 170 15.37 -10.79 -5.15
N LEU A 171 14.23 -11.23 -5.67
CA LEU A 171 12.99 -11.34 -4.89
C LEU A 171 13.14 -12.37 -3.77
N ALA A 172 13.69 -13.56 -4.07
CA ALA A 172 13.99 -14.58 -3.08
C ALA A 172 14.96 -14.08 -2.00
N GLU A 173 16.04 -13.40 -2.40
CA GLU A 173 17.00 -12.79 -1.46
C GLU A 173 16.33 -11.71 -0.56
N ALA A 174 15.44 -10.89 -1.12
CA ALA A 174 14.72 -9.88 -0.35
C ALA A 174 13.77 -10.51 0.68
N VAL A 175 13.09 -11.61 0.32
CA VAL A 175 12.24 -12.39 1.25
C VAL A 175 13.09 -13.06 2.33
N ASP A 176 14.26 -13.62 1.99
CA ASP A 176 15.20 -14.18 2.96
C ASP A 176 15.67 -13.13 3.97
N LEU A 177 16.03 -11.94 3.49
CA LEU A 177 16.44 -10.82 4.34
C LEU A 177 15.29 -10.31 5.22
N LEU A 178 14.06 -10.31 4.71
CA LEU A 178 12.87 -9.97 5.50
C LEU A 178 12.68 -10.96 6.64
N TRP A 179 12.75 -12.28 6.35
CA TRP A 179 12.65 -13.31 7.37
C TRP A 179 13.72 -13.21 8.45
N GLN A 180 14.96 -12.85 8.10
CA GLN A 180 16.08 -12.68 9.04
C GLN A 180 15.99 -11.37 9.84
N THR A 181 15.09 -10.44 9.46
CA THR A 181 14.98 -9.15 10.12
C THR A 181 14.03 -9.23 11.30
N ASP A 182 14.51 -8.78 12.45
CA ASP A 182 13.71 -8.69 13.65
C ASP A 182 12.62 -7.60 13.50
N GLU A 183 11.37 -7.97 13.71
CA GLU A 183 10.22 -7.11 13.44
C GLU A 183 9.95 -6.10 14.57
N LEU A 184 10.24 -6.51 15.81
CA LEU A 184 9.86 -5.73 16.97
C LEU A 184 10.97 -4.78 17.42
N ARG A 185 10.57 -3.56 17.80
CA ARG A 185 11.44 -2.66 18.56
C ARG A 185 11.48 -3.11 20.02
N LEU A 186 12.66 -3.03 20.64
CA LEU A 186 12.84 -3.36 22.06
C LEU A 186 12.26 -2.32 23.01
N GLY A 187 11.91 -1.13 22.54
CA GLY A 187 11.34 -0.03 23.32
C GLY A 187 10.03 0.50 22.71
N ARG A 188 9.20 1.12 23.55
CA ARG A 188 8.04 1.86 23.06
C ARG A 188 8.53 3.08 22.29
N PRO A 189 8.05 3.34 21.05
CA PRO A 189 8.37 4.56 20.33
C PRO A 189 7.87 5.77 21.11
N GLU A 190 8.71 6.80 21.18
CA GLU A 190 8.29 8.10 21.69
C GLU A 190 7.54 8.88 20.60
N PRO A 191 6.69 9.86 20.94
CA PRO A 191 5.98 10.69 19.96
C PRO A 191 6.92 11.35 18.92
N LEU A 192 8.15 11.67 19.33
CA LEU A 192 9.16 12.21 18.42
C LEU A 192 9.64 11.19 17.39
N ASP A 193 9.80 9.91 17.79
CA ASP A 193 10.17 8.84 16.85
C ASP A 193 9.08 8.62 15.80
N GLU A 194 7.81 8.69 16.23
CA GLU A 194 6.66 8.58 15.34
C GLU A 194 6.61 9.75 14.35
N ALA A 195 6.84 10.99 14.82
CA ALA A 195 6.90 12.17 13.97
C ALA A 195 8.03 12.06 12.93
N ILE A 196 9.23 11.66 13.34
CA ILE A 196 10.39 11.46 12.45
C ILE A 196 10.10 10.37 11.40
N ASN A 197 9.45 9.28 11.80
CA ASN A 197 9.06 8.23 10.85
C ASN A 197 8.03 8.73 9.83
N ALA A 198 7.01 9.47 10.28
CA ALA A 198 6.02 10.04 9.39
C ALA A 198 6.64 11.05 8.41
N LEU A 199 7.50 11.95 8.89
CA LEU A 199 8.21 12.93 8.04
C LEU A 199 9.07 12.27 6.97
N TYR A 200 9.67 11.12 7.25
CA TYR A 200 10.46 10.37 6.27
C TYR A 200 9.62 9.95 5.05
N TYR A 201 8.40 9.47 5.27
CA TYR A 201 7.49 9.09 4.17
C TYR A 201 6.84 10.31 3.51
N LEU A 202 6.58 11.35 4.28
CA LEU A 202 6.00 12.58 3.76
C LEU A 202 6.98 13.35 2.85
N ASP A 203 8.29 13.23 3.06
CA ASP A 203 9.31 13.89 2.22
C ASP A 203 9.19 13.45 0.76
N ASP A 204 9.11 12.14 0.49
CA ASP A 204 8.90 11.61 -0.86
C ASP A 204 7.53 12.00 -1.43
N LEU A 205 6.49 12.00 -0.60
CA LEU A 205 5.16 12.42 -1.01
C LEU A 205 5.17 13.89 -1.48
N PHE A 206 5.80 14.78 -0.72
CA PHE A 206 5.88 16.22 -1.04
C PHE A 206 6.78 16.52 -2.23
N ARG A 207 7.87 15.79 -2.38
CA ARG A 207 8.84 16.04 -3.45
C ARG A 207 8.43 15.47 -4.80
N LEU A 208 7.74 14.34 -4.81
CA LEU A 208 7.45 13.56 -6.02
C LEU A 208 5.96 13.51 -6.31
N THR A 209 5.18 12.92 -5.43
CA THR A 209 3.78 12.55 -5.71
C THR A 209 2.85 13.77 -5.79
N ILE A 210 2.96 14.71 -4.85
CA ILE A 210 2.08 15.89 -4.82
C ILE A 210 2.30 16.79 -6.04
N PRO A 211 3.53 17.12 -6.45
CA PRO A 211 3.76 17.89 -7.67
C PRO A 211 3.15 17.23 -8.91
N GLU A 212 3.32 15.92 -9.09
CA GLU A 212 2.71 15.21 -10.23
C GLU A 212 1.18 15.28 -10.22
N VAL A 213 0.57 15.10 -9.05
CA VAL A 213 -0.89 15.19 -8.90
C VAL A 213 -1.38 16.61 -9.18
N LEU A 214 -0.65 17.64 -8.74
CA LEU A 214 -0.98 19.04 -9.01
C LEU A 214 -0.84 19.39 -10.49
N ASP A 215 0.17 18.87 -11.18
CA ASP A 215 0.37 19.05 -12.62
C ASP A 215 -0.77 18.38 -13.42
N ASP A 216 -1.17 17.18 -13.05
CA ASP A 216 -2.32 16.50 -13.63
C ASP A 216 -3.61 17.29 -13.39
N PHE A 217 -3.80 17.80 -12.18
CA PHE A 217 -4.94 18.62 -11.82
C PHE A 217 -5.00 19.94 -12.62
N ALA A 218 -3.88 20.64 -12.72
CA ALA A 218 -3.76 21.86 -13.52
C ALA A 218 -4.05 21.60 -15.01
N ARG A 219 -3.59 20.47 -15.55
CA ARG A 219 -3.83 20.06 -16.93
C ARG A 219 -5.32 19.81 -17.19
N GLU A 220 -5.98 19.11 -16.30
CA GLU A 220 -7.40 18.81 -16.43
C GLU A 220 -8.29 20.04 -16.24
N LEU A 221 -7.96 20.93 -15.28
CA LEU A 221 -8.67 22.21 -15.11
C LEU A 221 -8.56 23.12 -16.33
N LYS A 222 -7.42 23.07 -17.04
CA LYS A 222 -7.25 23.85 -18.29
C LYS A 222 -8.27 23.43 -19.36
N ARG A 223 -8.74 22.18 -19.36
CA ARG A 223 -9.81 21.70 -20.27
C ARG A 223 -11.16 22.38 -19.98
N LEU A 224 -11.37 22.81 -18.73
CA LEU A 224 -12.55 23.60 -18.31
C LEU A 224 -12.36 25.12 -18.52
N GLY A 225 -11.20 25.55 -19.05
CA GLY A 225 -10.86 26.98 -19.17
C GLY A 225 -10.41 27.62 -17.87
N ILE A 226 -10.12 26.83 -16.84
CA ILE A 226 -9.73 27.31 -15.53
C ILE A 226 -8.21 27.17 -15.38
N LYS A 227 -7.57 28.23 -14.90
CA LYS A 227 -6.15 28.24 -14.58
C LYS A 227 -5.97 28.09 -13.07
N LEU A 228 -5.24 27.06 -12.66
CA LEU A 228 -4.88 26.88 -11.26
C LEU A 228 -3.98 28.05 -10.81
N PRO A 229 -4.30 28.78 -9.73
CA PRO A 229 -3.42 29.83 -9.24
C PRO A 229 -2.12 29.22 -8.69
N PRO A 230 -0.96 29.91 -8.82
CA PRO A 230 0.34 29.39 -8.38
C PRO A 230 0.42 29.09 -6.87
N THR A 231 -0.46 29.71 -6.10
CA THR A 231 -0.56 29.58 -4.63
C THR A 231 -1.61 28.58 -4.17
N ALA A 232 -2.26 27.86 -5.12
CA ALA A 232 -3.25 26.85 -4.73
C ALA A 232 -2.54 25.65 -4.09
N THR A 233 -2.81 25.45 -2.82
CA THR A 233 -2.38 24.28 -2.06
C THR A 233 -3.62 23.50 -1.63
N PRO A 234 -4.21 22.67 -2.54
CA PRO A 234 -5.44 21.93 -2.24
C PRO A 234 -5.24 20.80 -1.22
N PHE A 235 -3.99 20.55 -0.81
CA PHE A 235 -3.66 19.48 0.11
C PHE A 235 -3.27 20.02 1.48
N THR A 236 -3.98 19.56 2.50
CA THR A 236 -3.59 19.72 3.91
C THR A 236 -3.34 18.32 4.47
N LEU A 237 -2.12 18.06 4.92
CA LEU A 237 -1.79 16.82 5.62
C LEU A 237 -2.00 17.01 7.12
N VAL A 238 -2.79 16.13 7.72
CA VAL A 238 -3.01 16.09 9.15
C VAL A 238 -2.31 14.87 9.72
N LEU A 239 -1.36 15.08 10.61
CA LEU A 239 -0.66 14.04 11.33
C LEU A 239 -1.29 13.86 12.71
N GLY A 240 -1.88 12.71 12.99
CA GLY A 240 -2.38 12.34 14.31
C GLY A 240 -1.31 11.56 15.07
N LEU A 241 -0.75 12.17 16.12
CA LEU A 241 0.21 11.51 17.00
C LEU A 241 -0.46 11.29 18.35
N ALA A 242 -0.49 10.06 18.88
CA ALA A 242 -0.83 9.69 20.26
C ALA A 242 -1.82 10.64 20.99
N GLY A 243 -2.93 11.03 20.33
CA GLY A 243 -3.93 11.94 20.87
C GLY A 243 -3.73 13.43 20.53
N THR A 244 -2.69 13.77 19.79
CA THR A 244 -2.46 15.14 19.30
C THR A 244 -2.62 15.17 17.78
N VAL A 245 -3.39 16.12 17.28
CA VAL A 245 -3.55 16.36 15.84
C VAL A 245 -2.66 17.53 15.45
N MET A 246 -1.63 17.27 14.63
CA MET A 246 -0.85 18.35 14.01
C MET A 246 -1.32 18.53 12.57
N ALA A 247 -1.73 19.73 12.21
CA ALA A 247 -1.99 20.12 10.83
C ALA A 247 -0.71 20.74 10.23
N ILE A 248 -0.22 20.15 9.13
CA ILE A 248 0.86 20.72 8.34
C ILE A 248 0.21 21.34 7.11
N GLN A 249 0.21 22.67 7.03
CA GLN A 249 -0.16 23.41 5.82
C GLN A 249 1.11 23.69 5.01
N THR A 250 1.07 23.28 3.75
CA THR A 250 2.11 23.60 2.75
C THR A 250 1.66 24.76 1.89
#